data_c8cef661bfec0ec697dd928899fd9fd1
#
_entry.id   c8cef661bfec0ec697dd928899fd9fd1
#
_cell.length_a   1.000
_cell.length_b   1.000
_cell.length_c   1.000
_cell.angle_alpha   90.00
_cell.angle_beta   90.00
_cell.angle_gamma   90.00
#
_symmetry.space_group_name_H-M   'P 1'
#
loop_
_entity.id
_entity.type
_entity.pdbx_description
1 polymer ?
#
loop_
_entity_poly.entity_id
_entity_poly.type
_entity_poly.pdbx_seq_one_letter_code
_entity_poly.pdbx_strand_id
1 'polypeptide(L)'
;WHLDIEEFLDLRKNTGDDRRRTHDMNTANWVPDLFMKRVEEGANWTLFSPGETPDLHDLTGKEFEQKYAEYEAKAAAGKMDQAKSIPAKELWRKMLTMLFETGHPWITFKDACNLRSPQQHTGVIHSSNLCTEITLNTSADEIAVCNLGSVNLSRHMKDGRLDEDKVKQTVSTAIRM
;
A
#
# COMPACT_ATOMS: atom_id res chain seq x y z
N TRP A 1 3.79 -4.21 9.27
CA TRP A 1 3.80 -4.76 10.64
C TRP A 1 3.31 -6.22 10.76
N HIS A 2 2.96 -6.87 9.64
CA HIS A 2 2.47 -8.24 9.64
C HIS A 2 3.63 -9.23 9.89
N LEU A 3 3.38 -10.29 10.67
CA LEU A 3 4.38 -11.34 10.96
C LEU A 3 4.99 -11.98 9.72
N ASP A 4 4.17 -12.18 8.67
CA ASP A 4 4.57 -12.86 7.45
C ASP A 4 5.28 -11.95 6.43
N ILE A 5 5.61 -10.70 6.81
CA ILE A 5 6.20 -9.74 5.85
C ILE A 5 7.49 -10.27 5.21
N GLU A 6 8.32 -10.99 5.96
CA GLU A 6 9.58 -11.50 5.42
C GLU A 6 9.35 -12.60 4.36
N GLU A 7 8.34 -13.46 4.56
CA GLU A 7 7.94 -14.48 3.57
C GLU A 7 7.23 -13.84 2.37
N PHE A 8 6.38 -12.84 2.62
CA PHE A 8 5.73 -12.06 1.57
C PHE A 8 6.74 -11.39 0.62
N LEU A 9 7.82 -10.84 1.15
CA LEU A 9 8.90 -10.25 0.35
C LEU A 9 9.58 -11.28 -0.56
N ASP A 10 9.65 -12.53 -0.15
CA ASP A 10 10.29 -13.60 -0.91
C ASP A 10 9.39 -14.21 -2.01
N LEU A 11 8.11 -13.83 -2.11
CA LEU A 11 7.15 -14.43 -3.05
C LEU A 11 7.58 -14.33 -4.52
N ARG A 12 8.27 -13.26 -4.91
CA ARG A 12 8.72 -13.04 -6.28
C ARG A 12 10.20 -13.33 -6.52
N LYS A 13 10.88 -13.88 -5.53
CA LYS A 13 12.31 -14.19 -5.61
C LYS A 13 12.59 -15.18 -6.75
N ASN A 14 13.66 -14.94 -7.52
CA ASN A 14 14.05 -15.73 -8.68
C ASN A 14 14.75 -17.04 -8.32
N THR A 15 14.89 -17.36 -7.04
CA THR A 15 15.57 -18.53 -6.51
C THR A 15 14.73 -19.25 -5.47
N GLY A 16 15.02 -20.51 -5.21
CA GLY A 16 14.36 -21.34 -4.21
C GLY A 16 13.28 -22.23 -4.80
N ASP A 17 12.35 -22.71 -3.97
CA ASP A 17 11.29 -23.64 -4.38
C ASP A 17 10.15 -22.88 -5.10
N ASP A 18 9.94 -23.19 -6.37
CA ASP A 18 8.91 -22.56 -7.22
C ASP A 18 7.48 -22.69 -6.66
N ARG A 19 7.20 -23.72 -5.87
CA ARG A 19 5.92 -23.90 -5.19
C ARG A 19 5.64 -22.85 -4.13
N ARG A 20 6.67 -22.12 -3.70
CA ARG A 20 6.60 -21.00 -2.75
C ARG A 20 6.71 -19.64 -3.43
N ARG A 21 6.54 -19.58 -4.74
CA ARG A 21 6.68 -18.36 -5.54
C ARG A 21 5.37 -18.00 -6.23
N THR A 22 5.19 -16.71 -6.47
CA THR A 22 4.01 -16.16 -7.17
C THR A 22 4.50 -15.14 -8.19
N HIS A 23 5.21 -15.63 -9.21
CA HIS A 23 5.89 -14.76 -10.20
C HIS A 23 4.94 -13.83 -10.97
N ASP A 24 3.68 -14.24 -11.16
CA ASP A 24 2.67 -13.49 -11.90
C ASP A 24 1.83 -12.55 -11.02
N MET A 25 2.05 -12.56 -9.70
CA MET A 25 1.33 -11.68 -8.78
C MET A 25 2.09 -10.38 -8.55
N ASN A 26 1.45 -9.25 -8.80
CA ASN A 26 1.99 -7.95 -8.43
C ASN A 26 1.70 -7.68 -6.96
N THR A 27 2.74 -7.33 -6.23
CA THR A 27 2.71 -7.10 -4.79
C THR A 27 3.16 -5.69 -4.45
N ALA A 28 2.65 -5.11 -3.36
CA ALA A 28 3.07 -3.82 -2.85
C ALA A 28 3.14 -3.81 -1.32
N ASN A 29 4.07 -3.06 -0.80
CA ASN A 29 4.19 -2.77 0.63
C ASN A 29 3.38 -1.53 0.98
N TRP A 30 2.59 -1.58 2.05
CA TRP A 30 1.84 -0.47 2.62
C TRP A 30 2.58 0.03 3.86
N VAL A 31 3.36 1.12 3.69
CA VAL A 31 4.38 1.56 4.65
C VAL A 31 3.86 2.75 5.47
N PRO A 32 3.73 2.62 6.80
CA PRO A 32 3.41 3.74 7.68
C PRO A 32 4.63 4.65 7.90
N ASP A 33 4.41 5.94 8.16
CA ASP A 33 5.45 6.93 8.43
C ASP A 33 6.32 6.53 9.64
N LEU A 34 5.70 5.93 10.66
CA LEU A 34 6.42 5.42 11.83
C LEU A 34 7.52 4.41 11.46
N PHE A 35 7.27 3.55 10.46
CA PHE A 35 8.30 2.61 10.02
C PHE A 35 9.51 3.36 9.45
N MET A 36 9.29 4.36 8.59
CA MET A 36 10.37 5.15 8.01
C MET A 36 11.16 5.92 9.07
N LYS A 37 10.47 6.47 10.07
CA LYS A 37 11.08 7.10 11.25
C LYS A 37 11.99 6.11 12.00
N ARG A 38 11.52 4.89 12.25
CA ARG A 38 12.31 3.82 12.89
C ARG A 38 13.52 3.40 12.04
N VAL A 39 13.39 3.40 10.72
CA VAL A 39 14.51 3.16 9.79
C VAL A 39 15.56 4.25 9.93
N GLU A 40 15.17 5.52 9.94
CA GLU A 40 16.09 6.66 10.09
C GLU A 40 16.82 6.62 11.44
N GLU A 41 16.07 6.41 12.51
CA GLU A 41 16.61 6.33 13.88
C GLU A 41 17.44 5.06 14.16
N GLY A 42 17.36 4.04 13.30
CA GLY A 42 18.00 2.74 13.53
C GLY A 42 17.35 1.93 14.64
N ALA A 43 16.06 2.18 14.88
CA ALA A 43 15.28 1.51 15.91
C ALA A 43 14.73 0.14 15.42
N ASN A 44 14.14 -0.60 16.34
CA ASN A 44 13.47 -1.85 16.04
C ASN A 44 12.06 -1.62 15.49
N TRP A 45 11.57 -2.59 14.74
CA TRP A 45 10.22 -2.69 14.24
C TRP A 45 9.60 -4.00 14.70
N THR A 46 8.42 -3.94 15.29
CA THR A 46 7.74 -5.12 15.81
C THR A 46 6.69 -5.61 14.82
N LEU A 47 6.76 -6.88 14.51
CA LEU A 47 5.80 -7.58 13.68
C LEU A 47 4.76 -8.24 14.57
N PHE A 48 3.50 -8.16 14.18
CA PHE A 48 2.36 -8.68 14.95
C PHE A 48 1.48 -9.60 14.11
N SER A 49 0.77 -10.48 14.78
CA SER A 49 -0.38 -11.16 14.19
C SER A 49 -1.52 -10.16 14.00
N PRO A 50 -2.16 -10.08 12.82
CA PRO A 50 -3.26 -9.14 12.58
C PRO A 50 -4.47 -9.42 13.47
N GLY A 51 -4.67 -10.67 13.91
CA GLY A 51 -5.72 -11.03 14.87
C GLY A 51 -5.55 -10.41 16.26
N GLU A 52 -4.30 -10.09 16.64
CA GLU A 52 -4.00 -9.45 17.93
C GLU A 52 -3.92 -7.91 17.84
N THR A 53 -3.85 -7.37 16.63
CA THR A 53 -3.75 -5.91 16.36
C THR A 53 -4.74 -5.45 15.28
N PRO A 54 -6.04 -5.77 15.42
CA PRO A 54 -7.03 -5.57 14.35
C PRO A 54 -7.24 -4.11 13.97
N ASP A 55 -7.09 -3.20 14.91
CA ASP A 55 -7.31 -1.77 14.74
C ASP A 55 -6.16 -1.02 14.04
N LEU A 56 -4.95 -1.58 14.00
CA LEU A 56 -3.82 -0.96 13.31
C LEU A 56 -4.08 -0.74 11.81
N HIS A 57 -4.96 -1.55 11.23
CA HIS A 57 -5.30 -1.44 9.83
C HIS A 57 -6.08 -0.15 9.52
N ASP A 58 -6.93 0.26 10.44
CA ASP A 58 -7.81 1.43 10.30
C ASP A 58 -7.17 2.75 10.77
N LEU A 59 -6.09 2.68 11.53
CA LEU A 59 -5.44 3.85 12.12
C LEU A 59 -4.36 4.42 11.18
N THR A 60 -4.15 5.74 11.25
CA THR A 60 -3.15 6.48 10.47
C THR A 60 -2.44 7.54 11.30
N GLY A 61 -1.25 7.98 10.87
CA GLY A 61 -0.50 9.04 11.49
C GLY A 61 -0.25 8.83 12.98
N LYS A 62 -0.53 9.85 13.79
CA LYS A 62 -0.27 9.81 15.24
C LYS A 62 -1.09 8.76 15.99
N GLU A 63 -2.31 8.50 15.57
CA GLU A 63 -3.16 7.48 16.18
C GLU A 63 -2.56 6.08 15.95
N PHE A 64 -2.08 5.82 14.75
CA PHE A 64 -1.31 4.61 14.44
C PHE A 64 -0.06 4.50 15.32
N GLU A 65 0.76 5.57 15.43
CA GLU A 65 1.96 5.57 16.25
C GLU A 65 1.67 5.23 17.72
N GLN A 66 0.65 5.85 18.30
CA GLN A 66 0.26 5.63 19.70
C GLN A 66 -0.20 4.20 19.91
N LYS A 67 -1.07 3.70 19.05
CA LYS A 67 -1.61 2.34 19.16
C LYS A 67 -0.56 1.28 18.93
N TYR A 68 0.33 1.51 17.98
CA TYR A 68 1.46 0.63 17.72
C TYR A 68 2.38 0.52 18.95
N ALA A 69 2.69 1.64 19.61
CA ALA A 69 3.49 1.66 20.83
C ALA A 69 2.78 0.93 22.00
N GLU A 70 1.45 1.03 22.11
CA GLU A 70 0.67 0.24 23.08
C GLU A 70 0.82 -1.27 22.84
N TYR A 71 0.79 -1.72 21.59
CA TYR A 71 1.01 -3.12 21.26
C TYR A 71 2.44 -3.56 21.50
N GLU A 72 3.43 -2.73 21.20
CA GLU A 72 4.82 -3.02 21.58
C GLU A 72 4.98 -3.20 23.09
N ALA A 73 4.35 -2.35 23.89
CA ALA A 73 4.36 -2.48 25.35
C ALA A 73 3.66 -3.77 25.84
N LYS A 74 2.55 -4.17 25.21
CA LYS A 74 1.89 -5.45 25.50
C LYS A 74 2.78 -6.64 25.15
N ALA A 75 3.44 -6.61 24.00
CA ALA A 75 4.36 -7.66 23.57
C ALA A 75 5.55 -7.78 24.54
N ALA A 76 6.16 -6.65 24.93
CA ALA A 76 7.23 -6.62 25.90
C ALA A 76 6.83 -7.14 27.29
N ALA A 77 5.56 -6.97 27.67
CA ALA A 77 4.99 -7.50 28.90
C ALA A 77 4.58 -8.99 28.82
N GLY A 78 4.82 -9.67 27.69
CA GLY A 78 4.45 -11.08 27.49
C GLY A 78 2.93 -11.30 27.39
N LYS A 79 2.17 -10.29 26.99
CA LYS A 79 0.71 -10.33 26.88
C LYS A 79 0.21 -10.53 25.44
N MET A 80 1.10 -10.91 24.54
CA MET A 80 0.78 -11.24 23.15
C MET A 80 1.43 -12.58 22.81
N ASP A 81 0.69 -13.42 22.10
CA ASP A 81 1.13 -14.77 21.76
C ASP A 81 2.12 -14.75 20.59
N GLN A 82 1.94 -13.81 19.66
CA GLN A 82 2.73 -13.73 18.43
C GLN A 82 3.19 -12.31 18.17
N ALA A 83 4.41 -12.01 18.59
CA ALA A 83 5.09 -10.77 18.23
C ALA A 83 6.58 -11.04 17.99
N LYS A 84 7.16 -10.38 17.00
CA LYS A 84 8.59 -10.50 16.67
C LYS A 84 9.17 -9.12 16.42
N SER A 85 10.20 -8.75 17.18
CA SER A 85 10.92 -7.48 16.97
C SER A 85 12.17 -7.72 16.13
N ILE A 86 12.36 -6.90 15.11
CA ILE A 86 13.49 -6.94 14.17
C ILE A 86 14.03 -5.52 13.94
N PRO A 87 15.31 -5.34 13.57
CA PRO A 87 15.82 -4.04 13.19
C PRO A 87 15.08 -3.47 11.95
N ALA A 88 14.51 -2.27 12.07
CA ALA A 88 13.78 -1.65 10.95
C ALA A 88 14.65 -1.48 9.69
N LYS A 89 15.93 -1.14 9.86
CA LYS A 89 16.89 -1.02 8.74
C LYS A 89 17.11 -2.33 7.99
N GLU A 90 17.08 -3.48 8.67
CA GLU A 90 17.26 -4.78 8.01
C GLU A 90 16.02 -5.13 7.17
N LEU A 91 14.83 -4.92 7.71
CA LEU A 91 13.58 -5.10 6.96
C LEU A 91 13.54 -4.17 5.75
N TRP A 92 13.86 -2.88 5.93
CA TRP A 92 13.90 -1.92 4.83
C TRP A 92 14.90 -2.32 3.76
N ARG A 93 16.08 -2.78 4.14
CA ARG A 93 17.07 -3.28 3.17
C ARG A 93 16.54 -4.49 2.40
N LYS A 94 15.87 -5.43 3.07
CA LYS A 94 15.24 -6.58 2.42
C LYS A 94 14.16 -6.13 1.42
N MET A 95 13.30 -5.17 1.79
CA MET A 95 12.29 -4.60 0.89
C MET A 95 12.93 -4.00 -0.36
N LEU A 96 13.96 -3.17 -0.20
CA LEU A 96 14.67 -2.55 -1.32
C LEU A 96 15.41 -3.58 -2.19
N THR A 97 16.01 -4.60 -1.58
CA THR A 97 16.70 -5.67 -2.31
C THR A 97 15.71 -6.42 -3.20
N MET A 98 14.55 -6.80 -2.69
CA MET A 98 13.53 -7.49 -3.48
C MET A 98 12.96 -6.60 -4.59
N LEU A 99 12.70 -5.34 -4.29
CA LEU A 99 12.26 -4.36 -5.28
C LEU A 99 13.30 -4.21 -6.42
N PHE A 100 14.58 -4.12 -6.09
CA PHE A 100 15.65 -4.00 -7.06
C PHE A 100 15.82 -5.26 -7.92
N GLU A 101 15.78 -6.45 -7.30
CA GLU A 101 15.99 -7.72 -8.00
C GLU A 101 14.81 -8.15 -8.87
N THR A 102 13.58 -7.85 -8.44
CA THR A 102 12.35 -8.41 -9.04
C THR A 102 11.36 -7.37 -9.54
N GLY A 103 11.57 -6.09 -9.23
CA GLY A 103 10.61 -5.01 -9.49
C GLY A 103 9.42 -4.99 -8.52
N HIS A 104 9.38 -5.91 -7.54
CA HIS A 104 8.30 -6.03 -6.55
C HIS A 104 8.85 -6.52 -5.19
N PRO A 105 8.11 -6.29 -4.10
CA PRO A 105 6.87 -5.47 -3.98
C PRO A 105 7.12 -3.98 -4.23
N TRP A 106 6.15 -3.29 -4.81
CA TRP A 106 6.19 -1.84 -4.90
C TRP A 106 6.04 -1.22 -3.51
N ILE A 107 6.36 0.06 -3.38
CA ILE A 107 6.32 0.77 -2.09
C ILE A 107 5.30 1.89 -2.17
N THR A 108 4.32 1.85 -1.28
CA THR A 108 3.29 2.88 -1.10
C THR A 108 3.26 3.34 0.36
N PHE A 109 2.97 4.61 0.60
CA PHE A 109 3.02 5.21 1.93
C PHE A 109 1.62 5.44 2.48
N LYS A 110 1.28 4.66 3.51
CA LYS A 110 -0.04 4.63 4.16
C LYS A 110 -0.52 6.01 4.59
N ASP A 111 0.31 6.71 5.36
CA ASP A 111 -0.09 7.97 5.98
C ASP A 111 -0.20 9.10 4.96
N ALA A 112 0.72 9.18 4.01
CA ALA A 112 0.68 10.15 2.93
C ALA A 112 -0.57 9.98 2.05
N CYS A 113 -0.95 8.75 1.70
CA CYS A 113 -2.16 8.46 0.94
C CYS A 113 -3.41 8.89 1.70
N ASN A 114 -3.51 8.58 2.99
CA ASN A 114 -4.66 8.95 3.82
C ASN A 114 -4.72 10.47 4.06
N LEU A 115 -3.59 11.12 4.35
CA LEU A 115 -3.52 12.57 4.54
C LEU A 115 -3.98 13.35 3.30
N ARG A 116 -3.69 12.85 2.11
CA ARG A 116 -4.03 13.48 0.82
C ARG A 116 -5.39 13.05 0.27
N SER A 117 -6.08 12.13 0.91
CA SER A 117 -7.40 11.69 0.46
C SER A 117 -8.42 12.82 0.56
N PRO A 118 -9.17 13.11 -0.50
CA PRO A 118 -10.29 14.03 -0.42
C PRO A 118 -11.52 13.43 0.26
N GLN A 119 -11.48 12.15 0.61
CA GLN A 119 -12.59 11.37 1.17
C GLN A 119 -12.34 10.92 2.62
N GLN A 120 -11.52 11.62 3.37
CA GLN A 120 -11.24 11.32 4.79
C GLN A 120 -12.49 11.21 5.65
N HIS A 121 -13.55 11.96 5.31
CA HIS A 121 -14.84 11.96 6.01
C HIS A 121 -15.66 10.68 5.78
N THR A 122 -15.31 9.85 4.82
CA THR A 122 -16.03 8.60 4.51
C THR A 122 -15.32 7.36 5.01
N GLY A 123 -14.01 7.37 5.11
CA GLY A 123 -13.27 6.20 5.57
C GLY A 123 -11.76 6.28 5.35
N VAL A 124 -11.09 5.16 5.61
CA VAL A 124 -9.65 5.00 5.54
C VAL A 124 -9.25 4.24 4.28
N ILE A 125 -8.15 4.64 3.67
CA ILE A 125 -7.52 3.91 2.58
C ILE A 125 -6.64 2.81 3.20
N HIS A 126 -6.98 1.54 2.94
CA HIS A 126 -6.29 0.38 3.51
C HIS A 126 -5.20 -0.19 2.60
N SER A 127 -5.33 0.02 1.30
CA SER A 127 -4.34 -0.37 0.29
C SER A 127 -4.58 0.39 -1.01
N SER A 128 -3.75 0.14 -2.01
CA SER A 128 -3.93 0.63 -3.38
C SER A 128 -4.20 -0.55 -4.33
N ASN A 129 -4.41 -0.24 -5.61
CA ASN A 129 -4.58 -1.24 -6.67
C ASN A 129 -3.23 -1.77 -7.18
N LEU A 130 -3.28 -2.58 -8.22
CA LEU A 130 -2.14 -3.18 -8.90
C LEU A 130 -1.03 -2.18 -9.26
N CYS A 131 -1.40 -1.01 -9.79
CA CYS A 131 -0.45 0.00 -10.28
C CYS A 131 -0.11 1.07 -9.21
N THR A 132 -0.73 1.00 -8.04
CA THR A 132 -0.55 1.90 -6.89
C THR A 132 -1.02 3.35 -7.07
N GLU A 133 -1.78 3.65 -8.14
CA GLU A 133 -2.33 4.98 -8.39
C GLU A 133 -3.70 5.23 -7.74
N ILE A 134 -4.44 4.19 -7.39
CA ILE A 134 -5.77 4.31 -6.81
C ILE A 134 -5.70 4.31 -5.28
N THR A 135 -6.23 5.38 -4.70
CA THR A 135 -6.28 5.58 -3.24
C THR A 135 -7.72 5.90 -2.83
N LEU A 136 -8.53 4.85 -2.74
CA LEU A 136 -9.93 4.91 -2.33
C LEU A 136 -10.11 4.19 -1.00
N ASN A 137 -11.04 4.71 -0.17
CA ASN A 137 -11.42 4.03 1.06
C ASN A 137 -12.13 2.71 0.78
N THR A 138 -12.01 1.78 1.69
CA THR A 138 -12.72 0.49 1.67
C THR A 138 -13.24 0.19 3.08
N SER A 139 -14.32 -0.60 3.16
CA SER A 139 -14.85 -1.11 4.43
C SER A 139 -15.48 -2.48 4.21
N ALA A 140 -16.09 -3.04 5.24
CA ALA A 140 -16.85 -4.30 5.11
C ALA A 140 -17.99 -4.18 4.08
N ASP A 141 -18.57 -2.99 3.94
CA ASP A 141 -19.73 -2.71 3.07
C ASP A 141 -19.37 -1.88 1.82
N GLU A 142 -18.11 -1.47 1.66
CA GLU A 142 -17.68 -0.61 0.57
C GLU A 142 -16.50 -1.21 -0.20
N ILE A 143 -16.70 -1.39 -1.48
CA ILE A 143 -15.68 -1.89 -2.41
C ILE A 143 -15.18 -0.73 -3.28
N ALA A 144 -13.87 -0.52 -3.31
CA ALA A 144 -13.26 0.44 -4.24
C ALA A 144 -13.38 -0.04 -5.69
N VAL A 145 -13.96 0.78 -6.55
CA VAL A 145 -14.16 0.50 -7.98
C VAL A 145 -13.55 1.60 -8.81
N CYS A 146 -12.85 1.22 -9.88
CA CYS A 146 -12.27 2.14 -10.84
C CYS A 146 -12.75 1.82 -12.25
N ASN A 147 -13.32 2.83 -12.93
CA ASN A 147 -13.62 2.76 -14.36
C ASN A 147 -12.49 3.42 -15.13
N LEU A 148 -11.79 2.66 -15.96
CA LEU A 148 -10.62 3.13 -16.70
C LEU A 148 -10.99 3.38 -18.18
N GLY A 149 -10.50 4.50 -18.70
CA GLY A 149 -10.65 4.83 -20.11
C GLY A 149 -9.57 5.82 -20.55
N SER A 150 -9.19 5.73 -21.82
CA SER A 150 -8.22 6.64 -22.42
C SER A 150 -8.76 7.25 -23.69
N VAL A 151 -8.71 8.57 -23.79
CA VAL A 151 -9.12 9.30 -25.00
C VAL A 151 -7.94 9.35 -25.98
N ASN A 152 -8.12 8.77 -27.16
CA ASN A 152 -7.12 8.85 -28.23
C ASN A 152 -7.14 10.25 -28.86
N LEU A 153 -6.28 11.15 -28.40
CA LEU A 153 -6.21 12.53 -28.84
C LEU A 153 -5.87 12.67 -30.34
N SER A 154 -5.13 11.73 -30.92
CA SER A 154 -4.80 11.78 -32.36
C SER A 154 -6.06 11.65 -33.24
N ARG A 155 -7.12 10.99 -32.75
CA ARG A 155 -8.42 10.89 -33.39
C ARG A 155 -9.30 12.12 -33.18
N HIS A 156 -8.86 13.06 -32.38
CA HIS A 156 -9.53 14.32 -32.07
C HIS A 156 -8.79 15.52 -32.70
N MET A 157 -7.93 15.26 -33.68
CA MET A 157 -7.27 16.32 -34.44
C MET A 157 -8.09 16.70 -35.69
N LYS A 158 -8.16 18.00 -35.98
CA LYS A 158 -8.72 18.56 -37.19
C LYS A 158 -7.82 19.68 -37.68
N ASP A 159 -7.43 19.64 -38.94
CA ASP A 159 -6.56 20.65 -39.58
C ASP A 159 -5.30 20.97 -38.78
N GLY A 160 -4.66 19.95 -38.22
CA GLY A 160 -3.44 20.06 -37.44
C GLY A 160 -3.60 20.64 -36.03
N ARG A 161 -4.85 20.83 -35.58
CA ARG A 161 -5.18 21.34 -34.23
C ARG A 161 -6.11 20.38 -33.48
N LEU A 162 -6.16 20.50 -32.16
CA LEU A 162 -7.10 19.74 -31.36
C LEU A 162 -8.56 20.24 -31.62
N ASP A 163 -9.44 19.33 -31.95
CA ASP A 163 -10.89 19.59 -32.04
C ASP A 163 -11.48 19.53 -30.62
N GLU A 164 -11.54 20.68 -29.96
CA GLU A 164 -11.95 20.77 -28.55
C GLU A 164 -13.40 20.33 -28.35
N ASP A 165 -14.29 20.59 -29.31
CA ASP A 165 -15.71 20.22 -29.19
C ASP A 165 -15.88 18.71 -29.25
N LYS A 166 -15.13 18.05 -30.11
CA LYS A 166 -15.10 16.59 -30.18
C LYS A 166 -14.53 15.97 -28.91
N VAL A 167 -13.45 16.55 -28.33
CA VAL A 167 -12.90 16.11 -27.04
C VAL A 167 -13.93 16.24 -25.93
N LYS A 168 -14.59 17.41 -25.81
CA LYS A 168 -15.66 17.65 -24.81
C LYS A 168 -16.79 16.63 -24.96
N GLN A 169 -17.23 16.36 -26.16
CA GLN A 169 -18.27 15.37 -26.41
C GLN A 169 -17.85 13.96 -25.99
N THR A 170 -16.63 13.53 -26.37
CA THR A 170 -16.11 12.22 -26.04
C THR A 170 -15.97 12.05 -24.53
N VAL A 171 -15.37 13.04 -23.84
CA VAL A 171 -15.20 13.01 -22.38
C VAL A 171 -16.55 13.01 -21.67
N SER A 172 -17.52 13.85 -22.12
CA SER A 172 -18.87 13.87 -21.55
C SER A 172 -19.58 12.52 -21.69
N THR A 173 -19.38 11.83 -22.80
CA THR A 173 -19.93 10.49 -23.01
C THR A 173 -19.28 9.47 -22.08
N ALA A 174 -17.94 9.47 -22.01
CA ALA A 174 -17.18 8.53 -21.19
C ALA A 174 -17.51 8.64 -19.69
N ILE A 175 -17.71 9.87 -19.17
CA ILE A 175 -18.05 10.08 -17.76
C ILE A 175 -19.48 9.64 -17.43
N ARG A 176 -20.37 9.56 -18.40
CA ARG A 176 -21.77 9.14 -18.21
C ARG A 176 -21.98 7.64 -18.35
N MET A 177 -21.01 6.93 -18.85
CA MET A 177 -21.05 5.47 -19.00
C MET A 177 -20.83 4.78 -17.67
#